data_d583cbe853b9f18c36bd7cd3ab518080
#
_entry.id   d583cbe853b9f18c36bd7cd3ab518080
#
_cell.length_a   1.000
_cell.length_b   1.000
_cell.length_c   1.000
_cell.angle_alpha   90.00
_cell.angle_beta   90.00
_cell.angle_gamma   90.00
#
_symmetry.space_group_name_H-M   'P 1'
#
loop_
_entity.id
_entity.type
_entity.pdbx_description
1 polymer ?
#
loop_
_entity_poly.entity_id
_entity_poly.type
_entity_poly.pdbx_seq_one_letter_code
_entity_poly.pdbx_strand_id
1 'polypeptide(L)'
;MRIATINVNGIRAAARKGMGHWLTACAPDVLLLQEVRADEVTAASRLPGYTAVTWPCRVKGRAGVSVAVHENSAVGMGELRRGVSPAGATEPDVDSGRWLEADLELPSGQMITVVSAYLHSGQVGTEKMDQKYAHLALVGNRLTELLDSAAQGGPQVLMAGDFNIVRSPQDITNWKPNHNKHAGVLDEEIAHLESWFTAGWTDIVRHLAPQEQGPYTWWSQRGRAFENNTGWRIDYQMTTPELAARAISFKVDRAASRETRFSDHAPLVVDYDD
;
A
#
# COMPACT_ATOMS: atom_id res chain seq x y z
N MET A 1 1.67 -15.56 -9.62
CA MET A 1 2.14 -14.15 -9.61
C MET A 1 2.40 -13.68 -8.19
N ARG A 2 3.56 -13.02 -7.94
CA ARG A 2 3.90 -12.46 -6.61
C ARG A 2 3.79 -10.94 -6.62
N ILE A 3 2.99 -10.37 -5.73
CA ILE A 3 2.83 -8.92 -5.57
C ILE A 3 3.30 -8.51 -4.17
N ALA A 4 4.15 -7.49 -4.12
CA ALA A 4 4.63 -6.93 -2.86
C ALA A 4 4.28 -5.45 -2.73
N THR A 5 3.98 -5.00 -1.51
CA THR A 5 3.84 -3.59 -1.17
C THR A 5 4.73 -3.23 0.00
N ILE A 6 5.32 -2.04 -0.04
CA ILE A 6 6.18 -1.53 1.05
C ILE A 6 6.24 -0.01 1.06
N ASN A 7 5.97 0.60 2.20
CA ASN A 7 6.37 1.97 2.49
C ASN A 7 7.88 2.01 2.77
N VAL A 8 8.65 2.62 1.87
CA VAL A 8 10.12 2.62 1.95
C VAL A 8 10.69 3.75 2.80
N ASN A 9 9.85 4.67 3.27
CA ASN A 9 10.25 5.85 4.07
C ASN A 9 11.47 6.58 3.46
N GLY A 10 11.44 6.77 2.13
CA GLY A 10 12.50 7.36 1.33
C GLY A 10 13.40 6.33 0.65
N ILE A 11 13.19 6.16 -0.66
CA ILE A 11 13.85 5.10 -1.45
C ILE A 11 15.40 5.16 -1.42
N ARG A 12 15.98 6.38 -1.36
CA ARG A 12 17.46 6.54 -1.23
C ARG A 12 17.98 5.95 0.08
N ALA A 13 17.24 6.14 1.17
CA ALA A 13 17.62 5.61 2.48
C ALA A 13 17.42 4.09 2.54
N ALA A 14 16.29 3.60 2.03
CA ALA A 14 16.00 2.17 1.96
C ALA A 14 17.04 1.41 1.13
N ALA A 15 17.44 1.95 -0.03
CA ALA A 15 18.48 1.35 -0.87
C ALA A 15 19.82 1.23 -0.13
N ARG A 16 20.25 2.29 0.59
CA ARG A 16 21.49 2.24 1.41
C ARG A 16 21.44 1.24 2.55
N LYS A 17 20.23 0.93 3.05
CA LYS A 17 20.00 0.01 4.18
C LYS A 17 19.72 -1.43 3.75
N GLY A 18 19.90 -1.78 2.49
CA GLY A 18 19.85 -3.16 2.04
C GLY A 18 18.54 -3.57 1.34
N MET A 19 17.66 -2.63 0.96
CA MET A 19 16.46 -2.94 0.18
C MET A 19 16.80 -3.78 -1.08
N GLY A 20 17.92 -3.51 -1.74
CA GLY A 20 18.35 -4.29 -2.92
C GLY A 20 18.56 -5.78 -2.64
N HIS A 21 19.08 -6.16 -1.47
CA HIS A 21 19.20 -7.57 -1.09
C HIS A 21 17.83 -8.23 -0.94
N TRP A 22 16.88 -7.53 -0.33
CA TRP A 22 15.51 -8.02 -0.20
C TRP A 22 14.84 -8.15 -1.57
N LEU A 23 15.00 -7.16 -2.47
CA LEU A 23 14.46 -7.23 -3.84
C LEU A 23 14.99 -8.46 -4.59
N THR A 24 16.28 -8.74 -4.50
CA THR A 24 16.88 -9.93 -5.14
C THR A 24 16.36 -11.24 -4.54
N ALA A 25 16.18 -11.29 -3.22
CA ALA A 25 15.74 -12.51 -2.54
C ALA A 25 14.24 -12.79 -2.69
N CYS A 26 13.40 -11.75 -2.66
CA CYS A 26 11.96 -11.85 -2.78
C CYS A 26 11.51 -11.94 -4.24
N ALA A 27 12.16 -11.17 -5.12
CA ALA A 27 11.90 -11.04 -6.55
C ALA A 27 10.38 -10.97 -6.89
N PRO A 28 9.62 -9.99 -6.33
CA PRO A 28 8.21 -9.87 -6.66
C PRO A 28 8.03 -9.53 -8.15
N ASP A 29 7.01 -10.12 -8.79
CA ASP A 29 6.65 -9.80 -10.17
C ASP A 29 6.15 -8.35 -10.28
N VAL A 30 5.39 -7.91 -9.26
CA VAL A 30 4.87 -6.54 -9.16
C VAL A 30 5.21 -5.98 -7.78
N LEU A 31 5.75 -4.77 -7.76
CA LEU A 31 6.16 -4.07 -6.54
C LEU A 31 5.48 -2.70 -6.45
N LEU A 32 4.76 -2.46 -5.37
CA LEU A 32 4.05 -1.23 -5.08
C LEU A 32 4.74 -0.49 -3.93
N LEU A 33 5.26 0.72 -4.20
CA LEU A 33 6.05 1.48 -3.23
C LEU A 33 5.30 2.72 -2.76
N GLN A 34 5.44 3.04 -1.47
CA GLN A 34 4.94 4.26 -0.85
C GLN A 34 6.07 5.03 -0.19
N GLU A 35 5.85 6.32 0.02
CA GLU A 35 6.85 7.25 0.55
C GLU A 35 8.21 7.18 -0.18
N VAL A 36 8.16 7.13 -1.50
CA VAL A 36 9.37 7.08 -2.35
C VAL A 36 10.23 8.33 -2.13
N ARG A 37 9.63 9.52 -1.92
CA ARG A 37 10.30 10.78 -1.61
C ARG A 37 11.43 11.14 -2.58
N ALA A 38 11.26 10.79 -3.83
CA ALA A 38 12.22 11.03 -4.93
C ALA A 38 11.47 11.29 -6.23
N ASP A 39 12.17 11.88 -7.19
CA ASP A 39 11.73 11.95 -8.58
C ASP A 39 11.80 10.58 -9.26
N GLU A 40 11.17 10.46 -10.40
CA GLU A 40 11.03 9.21 -11.16
C GLU A 40 12.40 8.61 -11.55
N VAL A 41 13.33 9.43 -12.04
CA VAL A 41 14.68 8.99 -12.44
C VAL A 41 15.46 8.43 -11.25
N THR A 42 15.39 9.14 -10.11
CA THR A 42 16.05 8.69 -8.88
C THR A 42 15.40 7.39 -8.38
N ALA A 43 14.07 7.27 -8.42
CA ALA A 43 13.37 6.08 -7.98
C ALA A 43 13.76 4.86 -8.83
N ALA A 44 13.65 4.98 -10.16
CA ALA A 44 14.03 3.92 -11.10
C ALA A 44 15.48 3.45 -10.90
N SER A 45 16.43 4.37 -10.67
CA SER A 45 17.84 4.02 -10.42
C SER A 45 18.07 3.19 -9.14
N ARG A 46 17.08 3.05 -8.28
CA ARG A 46 17.14 2.26 -7.03
C ARG A 46 16.38 0.94 -7.10
N LEU A 47 15.83 0.61 -8.27
CA LEU A 47 15.04 -0.59 -8.54
C LEU A 47 15.66 -1.38 -9.71
N PRO A 48 16.92 -1.86 -9.57
CA PRO A 48 17.55 -2.63 -10.64
C PRO A 48 16.75 -3.91 -10.94
N GLY A 49 16.54 -4.22 -12.22
CA GLY A 49 15.75 -5.36 -12.68
C GLY A 49 14.24 -5.10 -12.70
N TYR A 50 13.82 -3.83 -12.53
CA TYR A 50 12.40 -3.45 -12.60
C TYR A 50 12.19 -2.29 -13.58
N THR A 51 11.16 -2.41 -14.39
CA THR A 51 10.56 -1.26 -15.08
C THR A 51 9.60 -0.57 -14.12
N ALA A 52 9.91 0.66 -13.73
CA ALA A 52 9.17 1.37 -12.69
C ALA A 52 8.61 2.71 -13.18
N VAL A 53 7.38 3.01 -12.78
CA VAL A 53 6.75 4.32 -12.92
C VAL A 53 6.51 4.89 -11.53
N THR A 54 6.89 6.14 -11.34
CA THR A 54 6.72 6.86 -10.07
C THR A 54 5.84 8.08 -10.28
N TRP A 55 4.88 8.29 -9.38
CA TRP A 55 4.16 9.53 -9.23
C TRP A 55 4.72 10.29 -8.03
N PRO A 56 5.63 11.25 -8.21
CA PRO A 56 6.23 12.00 -7.12
C PRO A 56 5.23 13.00 -6.53
N CYS A 57 5.39 13.32 -5.25
CA CYS A 57 4.67 14.42 -4.63
C CYS A 57 5.20 15.78 -5.12
N ARG A 58 4.32 16.74 -5.39
CA ARG A 58 4.70 18.13 -5.73
C ARG A 58 5.43 18.81 -4.57
N VAL A 59 5.11 18.41 -3.34
CA VAL A 59 5.84 18.85 -2.14
C VAL A 59 7.11 18.02 -1.97
N LYS A 60 8.27 18.61 -2.22
CA LYS A 60 9.57 17.91 -2.18
C LYS A 60 9.81 17.14 -0.87
N GLY A 61 10.30 15.94 -0.99
CA GLY A 61 10.66 15.09 0.15
C GLY A 61 9.47 14.47 0.90
N ARG A 62 8.26 14.58 0.35
CA ARG A 62 7.04 13.98 0.89
C ARG A 62 6.47 12.94 -0.06
N ALA A 63 5.66 12.03 0.47
CA ALA A 63 4.91 11.02 -0.28
C ALA A 63 5.69 10.42 -1.48
N GLY A 64 5.02 10.24 -2.61
CA GLY A 64 5.54 9.57 -3.78
C GLY A 64 5.19 8.09 -3.74
N VAL A 65 4.48 7.63 -4.78
CA VAL A 65 4.11 6.21 -4.96
C VAL A 65 4.69 5.68 -6.26
N SER A 66 5.01 4.39 -6.30
CA SER A 66 5.50 3.74 -7.52
C SER A 66 4.80 2.42 -7.75
N VAL A 67 4.66 2.08 -9.04
CA VAL A 67 4.37 0.73 -9.53
C VAL A 67 5.59 0.28 -10.32
N ALA A 68 6.11 -0.89 -10.01
CA ALA A 68 7.24 -1.48 -10.70
C ALA A 68 6.96 -2.94 -11.06
N VAL A 69 7.33 -3.33 -12.27
CA VAL A 69 7.20 -4.70 -12.79
C VAL A 69 8.59 -5.27 -13.00
N HIS A 70 8.83 -6.51 -12.54
CA HIS A 70 10.11 -7.17 -12.69
C HIS A 70 10.38 -7.48 -14.17
N GLU A 71 11.57 -7.15 -14.67
CA GLU A 71 11.91 -7.28 -16.10
C GLU A 71 11.86 -8.73 -16.61
N ASN A 72 12.04 -9.71 -15.73
CA ASN A 72 11.93 -11.13 -16.07
C ASN A 72 10.52 -11.70 -15.83
N SER A 73 9.57 -10.90 -15.33
CA SER A 73 8.18 -11.33 -15.28
C SER A 73 7.57 -11.19 -16.67
N ALA A 74 6.59 -12.04 -16.98
CA ALA A 74 5.84 -11.91 -18.23
C ALA A 74 4.65 -10.93 -18.10
N VAL A 75 4.67 -10.06 -17.07
CA VAL A 75 3.62 -9.05 -16.84
C VAL A 75 3.91 -7.79 -17.65
N GLY A 76 2.97 -7.38 -18.48
CA GLY A 76 3.03 -6.12 -19.25
C GLY A 76 2.45 -4.96 -18.46
N MET A 77 3.05 -3.76 -18.53
CA MET A 77 2.51 -2.53 -17.96
C MET A 77 1.79 -1.72 -19.04
N GLY A 78 0.51 -1.41 -18.83
CA GLY A 78 -0.35 -0.69 -19.75
C GLY A 78 -0.64 0.76 -19.31
N GLU A 79 -1.92 1.14 -19.28
CA GLU A 79 -2.37 2.49 -18.96
C GLU A 79 -2.06 2.88 -17.52
N LEU A 80 -1.72 4.16 -17.33
CA LEU A 80 -1.37 4.73 -16.03
C LEU A 80 -2.30 5.89 -15.68
N ARG A 81 -2.84 5.90 -14.47
CA ARG A 81 -3.69 6.97 -13.95
C ARG A 81 -3.12 7.49 -12.63
N ARG A 82 -2.95 8.80 -12.54
CA ARG A 82 -2.28 9.49 -11.41
C ARG A 82 -3.28 10.35 -10.64
N GLY A 83 -3.27 10.21 -9.31
CA GLY A 83 -4.21 10.90 -8.43
C GLY A 83 -5.59 10.25 -8.38
N VAL A 84 -6.33 10.57 -7.33
CA VAL A 84 -7.67 10.04 -7.06
C VAL A 84 -8.77 11.04 -7.41
N SER A 85 -8.40 12.27 -7.74
CA SER A 85 -9.36 13.31 -8.10
C SER A 85 -10.08 13.00 -9.43
N PRO A 86 -11.36 13.33 -9.55
CA PRO A 86 -12.10 13.16 -10.79
C PRO A 86 -11.41 13.83 -11.98
N ALA A 87 -11.63 13.30 -13.19
CA ALA A 87 -11.05 13.83 -14.42
C ALA A 87 -11.35 15.32 -14.58
N GLY A 88 -10.32 16.12 -14.83
CA GLY A 88 -10.42 17.58 -14.97
C GLY A 88 -10.41 18.37 -13.65
N ALA A 89 -10.44 17.72 -12.49
CA ALA A 89 -10.24 18.38 -11.21
C ALA A 89 -8.75 18.58 -10.92
N THR A 90 -8.40 19.70 -10.27
CA THR A 90 -7.04 19.94 -9.80
C THR A 90 -6.83 19.23 -8.47
N GLU A 91 -5.93 18.24 -8.45
CA GLU A 91 -5.53 17.57 -7.22
C GLU A 91 -4.77 18.55 -6.32
N PRO A 92 -5.14 18.68 -5.02
CA PRO A 92 -4.36 19.46 -4.07
C PRO A 92 -2.91 18.98 -3.97
N ASP A 93 -1.95 19.89 -3.76
CA ASP A 93 -0.53 19.51 -3.69
C ASP A 93 -0.22 18.50 -2.58
N VAL A 94 -0.96 18.56 -1.47
CA VAL A 94 -0.81 17.64 -0.33
C VAL A 94 -1.28 16.21 -0.66
N ASP A 95 -2.16 16.05 -1.68
CA ASP A 95 -2.68 14.77 -2.13
C ASP A 95 -1.84 14.16 -3.27
N SER A 96 -0.98 14.99 -3.90
CA SER A 96 -0.13 14.53 -4.99
C SER A 96 0.87 13.46 -4.54
N GLY A 97 1.13 12.49 -5.42
CA GLY A 97 2.06 11.41 -5.14
C GLY A 97 1.53 10.40 -4.11
N ARG A 98 0.20 10.23 -4.00
CA ARG A 98 -0.42 9.30 -3.04
C ARG A 98 -1.22 8.19 -3.70
N TRP A 99 -1.51 8.30 -4.99
CA TRP A 99 -2.34 7.35 -5.72
C TRP A 99 -1.82 7.18 -7.14
N LEU A 100 -1.44 5.96 -7.51
CA LEU A 100 -1.03 5.59 -8.87
C LEU A 100 -1.68 4.26 -9.24
N GLU A 101 -2.52 4.28 -10.28
CA GLU A 101 -3.08 3.09 -10.89
C GLU A 101 -2.25 2.70 -12.12
N ALA A 102 -2.09 1.41 -12.32
CA ALA A 102 -1.51 0.84 -13.54
C ALA A 102 -2.33 -0.38 -13.96
N ASP A 103 -2.70 -0.43 -15.23
CA ASP A 103 -3.26 -1.64 -15.81
C ASP A 103 -2.10 -2.57 -16.17
N LEU A 104 -2.24 -3.83 -15.79
CA LEU A 104 -1.24 -4.86 -16.04
C LEU A 104 -1.85 -5.98 -16.88
N GLU A 105 -1.16 -6.40 -17.93
CA GLU A 105 -1.48 -7.60 -18.69
C GLU A 105 -0.73 -8.79 -18.11
N LEU A 106 -1.47 -9.78 -17.62
CA LEU A 106 -0.91 -11.03 -17.09
C LEU A 106 -0.50 -11.96 -18.22
N PRO A 107 0.37 -12.97 -17.96
CA PRO A 107 0.76 -13.99 -18.95
C PRO A 107 -0.42 -14.73 -19.58
N SER A 108 -1.52 -14.86 -18.85
CA SER A 108 -2.79 -15.43 -19.34
C SER A 108 -3.54 -14.56 -20.35
N GLY A 109 -3.09 -13.30 -20.58
CA GLY A 109 -3.82 -12.27 -21.34
C GLY A 109 -4.91 -11.57 -20.52
N GLN A 110 -5.09 -11.92 -19.26
CA GLN A 110 -6.03 -11.24 -18.37
C GLN A 110 -5.49 -9.88 -17.95
N MET A 111 -6.38 -8.89 -17.91
CA MET A 111 -6.04 -7.55 -17.40
C MET A 111 -6.40 -7.44 -15.92
N ILE A 112 -5.50 -6.87 -15.14
CA ILE A 112 -5.77 -6.41 -13.77
C ILE A 112 -5.37 -4.94 -13.63
N THR A 113 -6.01 -4.22 -12.73
CA THR A 113 -5.57 -2.87 -12.32
C THR A 113 -4.92 -2.97 -10.95
N VAL A 114 -3.68 -2.54 -10.82
CA VAL A 114 -3.03 -2.39 -9.52
C VAL A 114 -2.98 -0.94 -9.11
N VAL A 115 -3.13 -0.69 -7.81
CA VAL A 115 -3.11 0.65 -7.22
C VAL A 115 -2.07 0.70 -6.13
N SER A 116 -1.04 1.54 -6.30
CA SER A 116 -0.13 1.90 -5.21
C SER A 116 -0.68 3.11 -4.46
N ALA A 117 -1.09 2.93 -3.21
CA ALA A 117 -1.75 3.94 -2.40
C ALA A 117 -0.96 4.29 -1.13
N TYR A 118 -0.83 5.60 -0.88
CA TYR A 118 -0.29 6.13 0.36
C TYR A 118 -1.28 7.12 0.97
N LEU A 119 -2.11 6.66 1.89
CA LEU A 119 -3.13 7.49 2.51
C LEU A 119 -2.51 8.42 3.57
N HIS A 120 -3.16 9.55 3.83
CA HIS A 120 -2.65 10.50 4.82
C HIS A 120 -2.54 9.87 6.21
N SER A 121 -1.44 10.14 6.93
CA SER A 121 -1.29 9.71 8.32
C SER A 121 -2.22 10.45 9.27
N GLY A 122 -2.54 11.71 8.95
CA GLY A 122 -3.33 12.56 9.84
C GLY A 122 -2.56 13.03 11.10
N GLN A 123 -3.17 13.92 11.83
CA GLN A 123 -2.75 14.34 13.17
C GLN A 123 -3.94 14.94 13.88
N VAL A 124 -4.40 14.29 14.94
CA VAL A 124 -5.58 14.71 15.72
C VAL A 124 -5.49 16.19 16.12
N GLY A 125 -6.60 16.93 15.93
CA GLY A 125 -6.71 18.33 16.29
C GLY A 125 -5.96 19.31 15.35
N THR A 126 -5.60 18.88 14.15
CA THR A 126 -4.98 19.72 13.13
C THR A 126 -5.65 19.56 11.76
N GLU A 127 -5.47 20.52 10.86
CA GLU A 127 -5.93 20.48 9.46
C GLU A 127 -5.52 19.20 8.70
N LYS A 128 -4.50 18.47 9.18
CA LYS A 128 -4.09 17.21 8.57
C LYS A 128 -5.17 16.11 8.70
N MET A 129 -6.05 16.20 9.70
CA MET A 129 -7.20 15.29 9.79
C MET A 129 -8.26 15.65 8.76
N ASP A 130 -8.54 16.93 8.56
CA ASP A 130 -9.50 17.38 7.55
C ASP A 130 -9.03 16.99 6.15
N GLN A 131 -7.72 17.16 5.86
CA GLN A 131 -7.10 16.68 4.62
C GLN A 131 -7.22 15.16 4.47
N LYS A 132 -7.01 14.39 5.54
CA LYS A 132 -7.16 12.93 5.53
C LYS A 132 -8.59 12.53 5.19
N TYR A 133 -9.58 13.08 5.86
CA TYR A 133 -10.98 12.74 5.61
C TYR A 133 -11.45 13.14 4.22
N ALA A 134 -11.06 14.32 3.74
CA ALA A 134 -11.35 14.74 2.37
C ALA A 134 -10.76 13.76 1.35
N HIS A 135 -9.52 13.34 1.53
CA HIS A 135 -8.86 12.36 0.66
C HIS A 135 -9.53 10.97 0.77
N LEU A 136 -9.86 10.50 1.96
CA LEU A 136 -10.57 9.23 2.16
C LEU A 136 -11.93 9.19 1.45
N ALA A 137 -12.66 10.31 1.42
CA ALA A 137 -13.90 10.41 0.68
C ALA A 137 -13.70 10.25 -0.84
N LEU A 138 -12.67 10.89 -1.41
CA LEU A 138 -12.30 10.72 -2.82
C LEU A 138 -11.88 9.28 -3.13
N VAL A 139 -11.06 8.69 -2.26
CA VAL A 139 -10.65 7.28 -2.36
C VAL A 139 -11.87 6.37 -2.35
N GLY A 140 -12.83 6.57 -1.43
CA GLY A 140 -14.06 5.78 -1.35
C GLY A 140 -14.88 5.83 -2.64
N ASN A 141 -15.03 7.02 -3.23
CA ASN A 141 -15.71 7.18 -4.52
C ASN A 141 -14.99 6.41 -5.64
N ARG A 142 -13.65 6.55 -5.72
CA ARG A 142 -12.86 5.84 -6.73
C ARG A 142 -12.93 4.33 -6.56
N LEU A 143 -12.90 3.84 -5.34
CA LEU A 143 -13.04 2.40 -5.03
C LEU A 143 -14.41 1.86 -5.45
N THR A 144 -15.48 2.65 -5.32
CA THR A 144 -16.80 2.27 -5.81
C THR A 144 -16.79 2.14 -7.34
N GLU A 145 -16.22 3.12 -8.07
CA GLU A 145 -16.11 3.07 -9.53
C GLU A 145 -15.32 1.84 -10.01
N LEU A 146 -14.20 1.54 -9.34
CA LEU A 146 -13.35 0.39 -9.68
C LEU A 146 -14.07 -0.94 -9.43
N LEU A 147 -14.78 -1.06 -8.30
CA LEU A 147 -15.55 -2.26 -7.96
C LEU A 147 -16.70 -2.49 -8.95
N ASP A 148 -17.43 -1.43 -9.29
CA ASP A 148 -18.53 -1.48 -10.26
C ASP A 148 -18.00 -1.85 -11.65
N SER A 149 -16.88 -1.29 -12.08
CA SER A 149 -16.23 -1.64 -13.34
C SER A 149 -15.86 -3.12 -13.39
N ALA A 150 -15.22 -3.65 -12.33
CA ALA A 150 -14.85 -5.06 -12.25
C ALA A 150 -16.08 -5.98 -12.29
N ALA A 151 -17.17 -5.60 -11.60
CA ALA A 151 -18.42 -6.35 -11.60
C ALA A 151 -19.12 -6.37 -12.99
N GLN A 152 -18.83 -5.38 -13.84
CA GLN A 152 -19.34 -5.27 -15.21
C GLN A 152 -18.41 -5.92 -16.26
N GLY A 153 -17.41 -6.69 -15.84
CA GLY A 153 -16.46 -7.38 -16.72
C GLY A 153 -15.21 -6.59 -17.06
N GLY A 154 -14.95 -5.47 -16.38
CA GLY A 154 -13.68 -4.75 -16.42
C GLY A 154 -12.56 -5.51 -15.68
N PRO A 155 -11.33 -4.95 -15.68
CA PRO A 155 -10.20 -5.54 -14.98
C PRO A 155 -10.50 -5.76 -13.49
N GLN A 156 -10.04 -6.90 -12.95
CA GLN A 156 -10.01 -7.10 -11.50
C GLN A 156 -8.99 -6.15 -10.88
N VAL A 157 -9.23 -5.72 -9.65
CA VAL A 157 -8.45 -4.65 -9.03
C VAL A 157 -7.75 -5.12 -7.76
N LEU A 158 -6.49 -4.72 -7.62
CA LEU A 158 -5.70 -4.84 -6.39
C LEU A 158 -5.26 -3.45 -5.95
N MET A 159 -5.72 -2.98 -4.80
CA MET A 159 -5.19 -1.80 -4.13
C MET A 159 -4.27 -2.24 -3.00
N ALA A 160 -3.05 -1.73 -3.00
CA ALA A 160 -2.11 -2.01 -1.92
C ALA A 160 -1.31 -0.77 -1.51
N GLY A 161 -0.88 -0.79 -0.26
CA GLY A 161 -0.03 0.26 0.27
C GLY A 161 -0.26 0.56 1.74
N ASP A 162 0.27 1.70 2.16
CA ASP A 162 0.15 2.21 3.52
C ASP A 162 -1.14 3.04 3.65
N PHE A 163 -2.13 2.46 4.31
CA PHE A 163 -3.42 3.12 4.52
C PHE A 163 -3.42 4.03 5.76
N ASN A 164 -2.38 3.93 6.61
CA ASN A 164 -2.30 4.69 7.86
C ASN A 164 -3.54 4.56 8.76
N ILE A 165 -4.24 3.41 8.68
CA ILE A 165 -5.43 3.10 9.48
C ILE A 165 -5.33 1.66 9.94
N VAL A 166 -5.53 1.44 11.23
CA VAL A 166 -5.71 0.14 11.85
C VAL A 166 -7.18 -0.26 11.74
N ARG A 167 -7.47 -1.46 11.24
CA ARG A 167 -8.85 -1.91 11.04
C ARG A 167 -9.56 -2.31 12.33
N SER A 168 -8.84 -2.99 13.24
CA SER A 168 -9.45 -3.62 14.41
C SER A 168 -8.44 -3.77 15.56
N PRO A 169 -8.90 -4.13 16.77
CA PRO A 169 -7.99 -4.47 17.89
C PRO A 169 -6.98 -5.57 17.55
N GLN A 170 -7.29 -6.45 16.61
CA GLN A 170 -6.42 -7.53 16.15
C GLN A 170 -5.21 -7.00 15.37
N ASP A 171 -5.31 -5.79 14.81
CA ASP A 171 -4.30 -5.19 13.94
C ASP A 171 -3.31 -4.28 14.67
N ILE A 172 -3.38 -4.22 15.99
CA ILE A 172 -2.52 -3.35 16.80
C ILE A 172 -2.23 -3.99 18.17
N THR A 173 -0.99 -3.88 18.63
CA THR A 173 -0.61 -4.37 19.96
C THR A 173 -1.25 -3.54 21.08
N ASN A 174 -1.25 -2.23 20.97
CA ASN A 174 -1.65 -1.29 22.02
C ASN A 174 -2.97 -0.60 21.67
N TRP A 175 -4.06 -1.36 21.48
CA TRP A 175 -5.36 -0.81 21.15
C TRP A 175 -5.86 0.23 22.16
N LYS A 176 -6.05 -0.18 23.44
CA LYS A 176 -6.68 0.67 24.48
C LYS A 176 -6.03 2.04 24.68
N PRO A 177 -4.70 2.21 24.71
CA PRO A 177 -4.09 3.52 24.85
C PRO A 177 -4.15 4.38 23.56
N ASN A 178 -4.37 3.80 22.37
CA ASN A 178 -4.37 4.52 21.10
C ASN A 178 -5.77 4.80 20.55
N HIS A 179 -6.74 3.91 20.77
CA HIS A 179 -8.09 3.99 20.24
C HIS A 179 -8.76 5.31 20.62
N ASN A 180 -9.27 6.04 19.63
CA ASN A 180 -9.87 7.37 19.70
C ASN A 180 -8.98 8.46 20.33
N LYS A 181 -7.65 8.27 20.30
CA LYS A 181 -6.67 9.24 20.80
C LYS A 181 -5.61 9.60 19.75
N HIS A 182 -5.31 8.68 18.87
CA HIS A 182 -4.28 8.86 17.84
C HIS A 182 -4.84 8.64 16.44
N ALA A 183 -4.36 9.44 15.48
CA ALA A 183 -4.65 9.22 14.08
C ALA A 183 -4.25 7.79 13.66
N GLY A 184 -5.03 7.20 12.79
CA GLY A 184 -4.91 5.80 12.37
C GLY A 184 -5.68 4.82 13.26
N VAL A 185 -6.26 5.26 14.40
CA VAL A 185 -7.02 4.40 15.33
C VAL A 185 -8.30 5.11 15.81
N LEU A 186 -8.85 6.02 15.02
CA LEU A 186 -10.11 6.70 15.32
C LEU A 186 -11.29 5.91 14.69
N ASP A 187 -12.41 5.83 15.40
CA ASP A 187 -13.61 5.14 14.91
C ASP A 187 -14.05 5.66 13.54
N GLU A 188 -13.90 6.96 13.28
CA GLU A 188 -14.26 7.58 12.02
C GLU A 188 -13.35 7.11 10.87
N GLU A 189 -12.03 6.98 11.10
CA GLU A 189 -11.09 6.42 10.13
C GLU A 189 -11.37 4.95 9.84
N ILE A 190 -11.65 4.19 10.90
CA ILE A 190 -11.99 2.77 10.81
C ILE A 190 -13.31 2.57 10.04
N ALA A 191 -14.29 3.44 10.25
CA ALA A 191 -15.55 3.39 9.54
C ALA A 191 -15.38 3.58 8.02
N HIS A 192 -14.48 4.46 7.58
CA HIS A 192 -14.13 4.59 6.15
C HIS A 192 -13.59 3.26 5.61
N LEU A 193 -12.62 2.66 6.29
CA LEU A 193 -12.00 1.40 5.86
C LEU A 193 -13.02 0.24 5.86
N GLU A 194 -13.85 0.12 6.90
CA GLU A 194 -14.90 -0.91 6.98
C GLU A 194 -15.98 -0.72 5.90
N SER A 195 -16.28 0.52 5.51
CA SER A 195 -17.24 0.76 4.42
C SER A 195 -16.77 0.15 3.09
N TRP A 196 -15.47 0.17 2.81
CA TRP A 196 -14.90 -0.45 1.61
C TRP A 196 -15.02 -1.97 1.62
N PHE A 197 -14.71 -2.60 2.75
CA PHE A 197 -14.86 -4.05 2.90
C PHE A 197 -16.32 -4.49 2.87
N THR A 198 -17.22 -3.70 3.45
CA THR A 198 -18.67 -3.95 3.38
C THR A 198 -19.21 -3.81 1.96
N ALA A 199 -18.62 -2.91 1.15
CA ALA A 199 -19.00 -2.73 -0.26
C ALA A 199 -18.55 -3.91 -1.17
N GLY A 200 -17.64 -4.78 -0.69
CA GLY A 200 -17.22 -5.98 -1.43
C GLY A 200 -15.71 -6.14 -1.62
N TRP A 201 -14.89 -5.17 -1.20
CA TRP A 201 -13.45 -5.34 -1.20
C TRP A 201 -13.03 -6.41 -0.19
N THR A 202 -11.95 -7.14 -0.48
CA THR A 202 -11.44 -8.21 0.39
C THR A 202 -10.05 -7.85 0.92
N ASP A 203 -9.90 -7.79 2.24
CA ASP A 203 -8.60 -7.72 2.93
C ASP A 203 -7.90 -9.09 2.83
N ILE A 204 -6.86 -9.19 2.01
CA ILE A 204 -6.23 -10.47 1.69
C ILE A 204 -5.60 -11.13 2.91
N VAL A 205 -4.99 -10.36 3.80
CA VAL A 205 -4.41 -10.92 5.03
C VAL A 205 -5.50 -11.53 5.92
N ARG A 206 -6.63 -10.84 6.07
CA ARG A 206 -7.75 -11.35 6.86
C ARG A 206 -8.52 -12.48 6.16
N HIS A 207 -8.53 -12.49 4.84
CA HIS A 207 -9.07 -13.60 4.07
C HIS A 207 -8.28 -14.91 4.31
N LEU A 208 -6.95 -14.83 4.26
CA LEU A 208 -6.08 -15.98 4.41
C LEU A 208 -5.83 -16.37 5.88
N ALA A 209 -5.84 -15.40 6.80
CA ALA A 209 -5.57 -15.61 8.21
C ALA A 209 -6.55 -14.80 9.11
N PRO A 210 -7.83 -15.19 9.16
CA PRO A 210 -8.87 -14.39 9.83
C PRO A 210 -8.68 -14.25 11.35
N GLN A 211 -7.99 -15.20 11.99
CA GLN A 211 -7.81 -15.23 13.44
C GLN A 211 -6.40 -14.82 13.89
N GLU A 212 -5.48 -14.55 12.98
CA GLU A 212 -4.10 -14.21 13.33
C GLU A 212 -4.01 -12.82 13.96
N GLN A 213 -3.35 -12.69 15.12
CA GLN A 213 -3.06 -11.41 15.74
C GLN A 213 -1.96 -10.69 14.94
N GLY A 214 -2.20 -9.47 14.51
CA GLY A 214 -1.37 -8.81 13.49
C GLY A 214 -1.72 -9.40 12.10
N PRO A 215 -0.76 -9.89 11.31
CA PRO A 215 0.68 -9.62 11.46
C PRO A 215 0.98 -8.14 11.26
N TYR A 216 1.82 -7.57 12.12
CA TYR A 216 2.10 -6.14 12.08
C TYR A 216 3.04 -5.81 10.93
N THR A 217 2.80 -4.65 10.29
CA THR A 217 3.59 -4.17 9.15
C THR A 217 4.41 -2.93 9.47
N TRP A 218 4.11 -2.22 10.56
CA TRP A 218 4.80 -1.02 10.99
C TRP A 218 5.14 -1.02 12.48
N TRP A 219 6.31 -0.46 12.82
CA TRP A 219 6.78 -0.29 14.21
C TRP A 219 7.37 1.09 14.41
N SER A 220 6.87 1.81 15.41
CA SER A 220 7.42 3.11 15.80
C SER A 220 8.95 3.06 15.97
N GLN A 221 9.61 4.12 15.56
CA GLN A 221 11.06 4.29 15.80
C GLN A 221 11.38 4.64 17.26
N ARG A 222 10.36 4.94 18.08
CA ARG A 222 10.52 5.29 19.50
C ARG A 222 10.58 4.05 20.37
N GLY A 223 11.42 4.12 21.42
CA GLY A 223 11.59 3.03 22.38
C GLY A 223 12.10 1.75 21.72
N ARG A 224 11.60 0.62 22.18
CA ARG A 224 11.94 -0.74 21.70
C ARG A 224 10.75 -1.38 20.99
N ALA A 225 9.99 -0.60 20.21
CA ALA A 225 8.77 -1.10 19.58
C ALA A 225 9.03 -2.28 18.63
N PHE A 226 10.07 -2.20 17.84
CA PHE A 226 10.42 -3.25 16.89
C PHE A 226 10.85 -4.53 17.63
N GLU A 227 11.75 -4.44 18.61
CA GLU A 227 12.25 -5.58 19.38
C GLU A 227 11.13 -6.28 20.16
N ASN A 228 10.24 -5.49 20.77
CA ASN A 228 9.11 -6.00 21.56
C ASN A 228 7.91 -6.42 20.68
N ASN A 229 8.03 -6.29 19.34
CA ASN A 229 6.95 -6.51 18.39
C ASN A 229 5.67 -5.70 18.71
N THR A 230 5.85 -4.49 19.25
CA THR A 230 4.75 -3.55 19.50
C THR A 230 4.44 -2.82 18.19
N GLY A 231 3.67 -3.47 17.35
CA GLY A 231 3.43 -3.05 15.97
C GLY A 231 1.98 -2.75 15.64
N TRP A 232 1.77 -2.18 14.45
CA TRP A 232 0.50 -1.89 13.82
C TRP A 232 0.47 -2.53 12.43
N ARG A 233 -0.68 -3.07 12.01
CA ARG A 233 -0.94 -3.46 10.63
C ARG A 233 -1.68 -2.30 9.96
N ILE A 234 -0.97 -1.56 9.16
CA ILE A 234 -1.46 -0.38 8.43
C ILE A 234 -1.15 -0.44 6.93
N ASP A 235 -0.37 -1.44 6.51
CA ASP A 235 -0.15 -1.76 5.10
C ASP A 235 -1.08 -2.91 4.71
N TYR A 236 -1.75 -2.76 3.58
CA TYR A 236 -2.78 -3.68 3.10
C TYR A 236 -2.52 -4.11 1.66
N GLN A 237 -3.02 -5.29 1.31
CA GLN A 237 -3.44 -5.63 -0.03
C GLN A 237 -4.93 -5.95 0.05
N MET A 238 -5.75 -5.19 -0.64
CA MET A 238 -7.17 -5.46 -0.78
C MET A 238 -7.54 -5.58 -2.25
N THR A 239 -8.44 -6.50 -2.56
CA THR A 239 -8.78 -6.85 -3.93
C THR A 239 -10.28 -6.94 -4.14
N THR A 240 -10.69 -6.92 -5.40
CA THR A 240 -11.99 -7.38 -5.84
C THR A 240 -12.16 -8.89 -5.54
N PRO A 241 -13.40 -9.39 -5.37
CA PRO A 241 -13.64 -10.77 -4.90
C PRO A 241 -13.02 -11.87 -5.77
N GLU A 242 -13.06 -11.73 -7.10
CA GLU A 242 -12.48 -12.74 -8.00
C GLU A 242 -10.97 -12.85 -7.86
N LEU A 243 -10.27 -11.73 -7.70
CA LEU A 243 -8.83 -11.74 -7.47
C LEU A 243 -8.50 -12.23 -6.06
N ALA A 244 -9.36 -11.96 -5.06
CA ALA A 244 -9.20 -12.49 -3.71
C ALA A 244 -9.24 -14.03 -3.69
N ALA A 245 -10.10 -14.65 -4.49
CA ALA A 245 -10.20 -16.10 -4.59
C ALA A 245 -8.92 -16.76 -5.15
N ARG A 246 -8.03 -15.98 -5.77
CA ARG A 246 -6.74 -16.45 -6.33
C ARG A 246 -5.58 -16.24 -5.36
N ALA A 247 -5.78 -15.62 -4.20
CA ALA A 247 -4.73 -15.46 -3.20
C ALA A 247 -4.39 -16.81 -2.54
N ILE A 248 -3.11 -17.23 -2.63
CA ILE A 248 -2.62 -18.52 -2.15
C ILE A 248 -1.98 -18.38 -0.77
N SER A 249 -1.12 -17.39 -0.61
CA SER A 249 -0.32 -17.20 0.59
C SER A 249 0.07 -15.74 0.78
N PHE A 250 0.39 -15.38 2.02
CA PHE A 250 0.98 -14.08 2.29
C PHE A 250 2.15 -14.20 3.28
N LYS A 251 3.00 -13.18 3.28
CA LYS A 251 4.08 -13.01 4.25
C LYS A 251 4.28 -11.54 4.55
N VAL A 252 4.37 -11.19 5.83
CA VAL A 252 4.99 -9.93 6.25
C VAL A 252 6.47 -10.20 6.46
N ASP A 253 7.31 -9.63 5.58
CA ASP A 253 8.74 -9.94 5.54
C ASP A 253 9.51 -9.06 6.53
N ARG A 254 9.21 -9.26 7.80
CA ARG A 254 9.81 -8.54 8.92
C ARG A 254 11.30 -8.86 9.03
N ALA A 255 12.14 -7.82 9.04
CA ALA A 255 13.59 -7.99 9.24
C ALA A 255 13.91 -8.67 10.58
N ALA A 256 15.04 -9.36 10.64
CA ALA A 256 15.48 -10.06 11.86
C ALA A 256 15.77 -9.11 13.03
N SER A 257 16.24 -7.88 12.75
CA SER A 257 16.53 -6.88 13.76
C SER A 257 16.26 -5.46 13.27
N ARG A 258 16.24 -4.49 14.20
CA ARG A 258 16.08 -3.07 13.90
C ARG A 258 17.20 -2.55 12.99
N GLU A 259 18.40 -3.07 13.15
CA GLU A 259 19.58 -2.65 12.40
C GLU A 259 19.54 -3.14 10.94
N THR A 260 18.90 -4.29 10.71
CA THR A 260 18.80 -4.91 9.38
C THR A 260 17.56 -4.48 8.59
N ARG A 261 16.62 -3.77 9.22
CA ARG A 261 15.47 -3.26 8.51
C ARG A 261 15.82 -2.05 7.64
N PHE A 262 15.36 -2.02 6.40
CA PHE A 262 15.59 -0.90 5.50
C PHE A 262 14.49 0.19 5.61
N SER A 263 13.34 -0.13 6.21
CA SER A 263 12.25 0.80 6.52
C SER A 263 11.73 0.54 7.94
N ASP A 264 10.92 1.44 8.49
CA ASP A 264 10.11 1.20 9.69
C ASP A 264 8.83 0.40 9.40
N HIS A 265 8.52 0.18 8.12
CA HIS A 265 7.56 -0.81 7.66
C HIS A 265 8.27 -2.11 7.24
N ALA A 266 7.51 -3.19 7.18
CA ALA A 266 7.93 -4.45 6.59
C ALA A 266 7.14 -4.72 5.30
N PRO A 267 7.76 -5.30 4.26
CA PRO A 267 7.05 -5.67 3.06
C PRO A 267 5.90 -6.64 3.34
N LEU A 268 4.74 -6.37 2.76
CA LEU A 268 3.63 -7.32 2.66
C LEU A 268 3.67 -7.95 1.28
N VAL A 269 3.94 -9.24 1.24
CA VAL A 269 4.06 -10.05 0.02
C VAL A 269 2.89 -11.02 -0.05
N VAL A 270 2.23 -11.09 -1.20
CA VAL A 270 1.15 -12.04 -1.45
C VAL A 270 1.43 -12.79 -2.75
N ASP A 271 1.25 -14.10 -2.73
CA ASP A 271 1.28 -14.95 -3.91
C ASP A 271 -0.16 -15.20 -4.38
N TYR A 272 -0.41 -14.98 -5.68
CA TYR A 272 -1.67 -15.22 -6.35
C TYR A 272 -1.51 -16.31 -7.40
N ASP A 273 -2.53 -17.13 -7.56
CA ASP A 273 -2.65 -18.05 -8.69
C ASP A 273 -2.90 -17.27 -9.99
N ASP A 274 -2.29 -17.73 -11.10
CA ASP A 274 -2.35 -17.03 -12.39
C ASP A 274 -3.46 -17.58 -13.31
#